data_57e989960daddc4deeec7235ade57d6d
#
_entry.id   57e989960daddc4deeec7235ade57d6d
#
_cell.length_a   1.000
_cell.length_b   1.000
_cell.length_c   1.000
_cell.angle_alpha   90.00
_cell.angle_beta   90.00
_cell.angle_gamma   90.00
#
_symmetry.space_group_name_H-M   'P 1'
#
loop_
_entity.id
_entity.type
_entity.pdbx_description
1 polymer ?
#
loop_
_entity_poly.entity_id
_entity_poly.type
_entity_poly.pdbx_seq_one_letter_code
_entity_poly.pdbx_strand_id
1 'polypeptide(L)'
;MGPSFLTRRRASSILHDVVRERVVVIIPARYASQRLPGKPLLEIGGRPMIWHVYERARRVPRVERVLVATDDERIVDVVRRAGGEAMLTSSHHRSGTERVAEAAMHVEAEIIANVQGDEPFIEPAVIAAALEPVLADPNILMATTSEPMESAQEVLNPNVVKVVTDREGFALYFSRQPIPWPREAVRQWGSLEAALRAEPSLLRLYRRHTGLYVYRRELLQQWAAWPPDAS
;
A
#
# COMPACT_ATOMS: atom_id res chain seq x y z
N MET A 1 -21.72 16.29 8.65
CA MET A 1 -21.97 14.88 8.95
C MET A 1 -21.56 14.10 7.71
N GLY A 2 -20.30 13.61 7.68
CA GLY A 2 -19.77 12.79 6.59
C GLY A 2 -20.01 11.31 6.85
N PRO A 3 -20.15 10.47 5.84
CA PRO A 3 -20.50 9.07 6.02
C PRO A 3 -19.33 8.30 6.64
N SER A 4 -19.63 7.57 7.71
CA SER A 4 -18.71 6.59 8.29
C SER A 4 -18.56 5.42 7.31
N PHE A 5 -17.32 5.18 6.85
CA PHE A 5 -16.98 4.09 5.93
C PHE A 5 -16.79 2.76 6.67
N LEU A 6 -17.90 2.16 7.06
CA LEU A 6 -18.02 0.75 7.41
C LEU A 6 -19.27 0.22 6.71
N THR A 7 -19.16 -0.15 5.44
CA THR A 7 -20.22 -0.89 4.77
C THR A 7 -20.01 -2.39 4.96
N ARG A 8 -20.57 -2.95 6.04
CA ARG A 8 -20.89 -4.37 6.11
C ARG A 8 -22.08 -4.65 5.19
N ARG A 9 -21.92 -5.43 4.14
CA ARG A 9 -23.03 -6.08 3.45
C ARG A 9 -23.62 -7.15 4.38
N ARG A 10 -24.96 -7.19 4.52
CA ARG A 10 -25.67 -8.29 5.20
C ARG A 10 -25.43 -9.58 4.43
N ALA A 11 -25.02 -10.63 5.14
CA ALA A 11 -24.79 -11.97 4.61
C ALA A 11 -26.10 -12.53 4.03
N SER A 12 -26.08 -12.84 2.73
CA SER A 12 -27.00 -13.77 2.10
C SER A 12 -26.26 -15.10 1.95
N SER A 13 -26.69 -16.13 2.67
CA SER A 13 -26.14 -17.47 2.60
C SER A 13 -26.55 -18.14 1.28
N ILE A 14 -25.67 -18.12 0.31
CA ILE A 14 -25.74 -18.98 -0.88
C ILE A 14 -24.40 -19.72 -0.93
N LEU A 15 -24.46 -21.05 -0.98
CA LEU A 15 -23.32 -21.91 -1.29
C LEU A 15 -22.68 -21.40 -2.60
N HIS A 16 -21.58 -20.67 -2.47
CA HIS A 16 -20.76 -20.32 -3.60
C HIS A 16 -19.80 -21.49 -3.84
N ASP A 17 -19.85 -22.08 -5.03
CA ASP A 17 -18.68 -22.71 -5.61
C ASP A 17 -17.52 -21.76 -5.33
N VAL A 18 -16.44 -22.29 -4.75
CA VAL A 18 -15.25 -21.49 -4.42
C VAL A 18 -14.59 -21.13 -5.75
N VAL A 19 -15.15 -20.14 -6.43
CA VAL A 19 -14.46 -19.48 -7.54
C VAL A 19 -13.21 -18.86 -6.94
N ARG A 20 -12.07 -19.43 -7.28
CA ARG A 20 -10.77 -18.94 -6.81
C ARG A 20 -10.59 -17.51 -7.31
N GLU A 21 -10.65 -16.54 -6.41
CA GLU A 21 -10.46 -15.12 -6.74
C GLU A 21 -9.04 -14.91 -7.30
N ARG A 22 -8.96 -14.28 -8.46
CA ARG A 22 -7.69 -13.96 -9.12
C ARG A 22 -7.07 -12.74 -8.49
N VAL A 23 -5.80 -12.84 -8.13
CA VAL A 23 -5.01 -11.79 -7.50
C VAL A 23 -3.97 -11.28 -8.50
N VAL A 24 -4.01 -9.99 -8.79
CA VAL A 24 -3.01 -9.31 -9.62
C VAL A 24 -2.29 -8.25 -8.79
N VAL A 25 -0.96 -8.26 -8.86
CA VAL A 25 -0.14 -7.15 -8.34
C VAL A 25 0.06 -6.14 -9.45
N ILE A 26 -0.26 -4.87 -9.19
CA ILE A 26 0.05 -3.75 -10.07
C ILE A 26 1.07 -2.85 -9.36
N ILE A 27 2.19 -2.61 -10.05
CA ILE A 27 3.30 -1.79 -9.56
C ILE A 27 3.28 -0.46 -10.31
N PRO A 28 2.79 0.64 -9.71
CA PRO A 28 2.84 1.94 -10.34
C PRO A 28 4.28 2.45 -10.35
N ALA A 29 4.74 2.91 -11.51
CA ALA A 29 6.06 3.49 -11.69
C ALA A 29 5.96 4.73 -12.58
N ARG A 30 6.63 5.82 -12.21
CA ARG A 30 6.74 7.03 -13.03
C ARG A 30 8.19 7.42 -13.20
N TYR A 31 8.53 7.87 -14.41
CA TYR A 31 9.88 8.37 -14.68
C TYR A 31 10.12 9.73 -14.04
N ALA A 32 9.13 10.64 -14.16
CA ALA A 32 9.20 12.00 -13.63
C ALA A 32 8.98 12.03 -12.11
N SER A 33 10.05 11.74 -11.36
CA SER A 33 10.11 11.97 -9.91
C SER A 33 10.77 13.31 -9.64
N GLN A 34 10.14 14.18 -8.82
CA GLN A 34 10.69 15.50 -8.49
C GLN A 34 12.06 15.43 -7.81
N ARG A 35 12.28 14.43 -6.95
CA ARG A 35 13.52 14.25 -6.19
C ARG A 35 14.59 13.48 -6.95
N LEU A 36 14.21 12.51 -7.77
CA LEU A 36 15.15 11.64 -8.47
C LEU A 36 14.51 11.12 -9.78
N PRO A 37 14.65 11.87 -10.90
CA PRO A 37 14.13 11.43 -12.20
C PRO A 37 14.73 10.09 -12.60
N GLY A 38 13.92 9.21 -13.19
CA GLY A 38 14.35 7.88 -13.59
C GLY A 38 14.60 6.89 -12.44
N LYS A 39 14.18 7.21 -11.21
CA LYS A 39 14.35 6.35 -10.03
C LYS A 39 14.05 4.86 -10.29
N PRO A 40 12.96 4.47 -10.97
CA PRO A 40 12.65 3.06 -11.24
C PRO A 40 13.73 2.33 -12.07
N LEU A 41 14.51 3.06 -12.85
CA LEU A 41 15.57 2.53 -13.73
C LEU A 41 16.96 2.56 -13.10
N LEU A 42 17.12 3.12 -11.91
CA LEU A 42 18.41 3.09 -11.21
C LEU A 42 18.80 1.65 -10.87
N GLU A 43 20.05 1.32 -11.11
CA GLU A 43 20.58 -0.01 -10.86
C GLU A 43 20.86 -0.26 -9.38
N ILE A 44 20.39 -1.40 -8.90
CA ILE A 44 20.73 -1.97 -7.60
C ILE A 44 21.28 -3.36 -7.86
N GLY A 45 22.57 -3.57 -7.58
CA GLY A 45 23.20 -4.85 -7.83
C GLY A 45 23.17 -5.30 -9.30
N GLY A 46 23.30 -4.36 -10.24
CA GLY A 46 23.31 -4.64 -11.69
C GLY A 46 21.94 -4.87 -12.33
N ARG A 47 20.85 -4.55 -11.62
CA ARG A 47 19.47 -4.64 -12.14
C ARG A 47 18.66 -3.41 -11.77
N PRO A 48 17.75 -2.94 -12.65
CA PRO A 48 16.88 -1.79 -12.34
C PRO A 48 16.06 -2.00 -11.08
N MET A 49 15.87 -0.93 -10.30
CA MET A 49 15.07 -0.95 -9.06
C MET A 49 13.69 -1.58 -9.26
N ILE A 50 12.99 -1.21 -10.33
CA ILE A 50 11.65 -1.72 -10.63
C ILE A 50 11.62 -3.25 -10.79
N TRP A 51 12.72 -3.84 -11.29
CA TRP A 51 12.83 -5.27 -11.47
C TRP A 51 12.90 -6.02 -10.13
N HIS A 52 13.56 -5.45 -9.14
CA HIS A 52 13.61 -6.04 -7.79
C HIS A 52 12.21 -6.12 -7.18
N VAL A 53 11.40 -5.06 -7.31
CA VAL A 53 10.00 -5.06 -6.85
C VAL A 53 9.18 -6.10 -7.60
N TYR A 54 9.31 -6.15 -8.93
CA TYR A 54 8.62 -7.09 -9.79
C TYR A 54 8.91 -8.55 -9.40
N GLU A 55 10.18 -8.91 -9.26
CA GLU A 55 10.60 -10.25 -8.89
C GLU A 55 10.12 -10.67 -7.49
N ARG A 56 10.09 -9.74 -6.54
CA ARG A 56 9.56 -10.02 -5.21
C ARG A 56 8.05 -10.22 -5.22
N ALA A 57 7.32 -9.40 -5.95
CA ALA A 57 5.88 -9.54 -6.13
C ALA A 57 5.49 -10.88 -6.78
N ARG A 58 6.27 -11.37 -7.76
CA ARG A 58 6.06 -12.69 -8.39
C ARG A 58 6.18 -13.89 -7.46
N ARG A 59 6.92 -13.74 -6.35
CA ARG A 59 7.14 -14.82 -5.37
C ARG A 59 6.02 -14.93 -4.34
N VAL A 60 5.05 -14.00 -4.38
CA VAL A 60 3.94 -14.00 -3.42
C VAL A 60 2.97 -15.14 -3.75
N PRO A 61 2.66 -16.02 -2.79
CA PRO A 61 1.62 -17.03 -2.98
C PRO A 61 0.29 -16.39 -3.36
N ARG A 62 -0.48 -17.06 -4.22
CA ARG A 62 -1.80 -16.60 -4.71
C ARG A 62 -1.76 -15.45 -5.72
N VAL A 63 -0.64 -14.80 -5.95
CA VAL A 63 -0.49 -13.84 -7.05
C VAL A 63 -0.37 -14.59 -8.37
N GLU A 64 -1.30 -14.33 -9.27
CA GLU A 64 -1.33 -14.99 -10.59
C GLU A 64 -0.57 -14.18 -11.65
N ARG A 65 -0.55 -12.85 -11.47
CA ARG A 65 0.06 -11.94 -12.44
C ARG A 65 0.65 -10.72 -11.74
N VAL A 66 1.76 -10.23 -12.26
CA VAL A 66 2.38 -8.97 -11.85
C VAL A 66 2.49 -8.06 -13.06
N LEU A 67 2.05 -6.81 -12.93
CA LEU A 67 2.04 -5.82 -13.99
C LEU A 67 2.67 -4.52 -13.52
N VAL A 68 3.62 -3.98 -14.26
CA VAL A 68 4.12 -2.62 -14.06
C VAL A 68 3.28 -1.64 -14.86
N ALA A 69 2.68 -0.66 -14.20
CA ALA A 69 1.91 0.42 -14.82
C ALA A 69 2.73 1.71 -14.83
N THR A 70 3.01 2.28 -16.00
CA THR A 70 3.91 3.43 -16.12
C THR A 70 3.48 4.38 -17.23
N ASP A 71 3.93 5.63 -17.16
CA ASP A 71 3.76 6.65 -18.20
C ASP A 71 4.98 6.80 -19.12
N ASP A 72 5.96 5.89 -19.04
CA ASP A 72 7.23 6.05 -19.73
C ASP A 72 7.66 4.75 -20.45
N GLU A 73 7.85 4.83 -21.75
CA GLU A 73 8.26 3.71 -22.61
C GLU A 73 9.58 3.06 -22.17
N ARG A 74 10.51 3.84 -21.62
CA ARG A 74 11.79 3.31 -21.14
C ARG A 74 11.61 2.30 -20.01
N ILE A 75 10.63 2.54 -19.14
CA ILE A 75 10.29 1.60 -18.05
C ILE A 75 9.62 0.36 -18.63
N VAL A 76 8.69 0.53 -19.60
CA VAL A 76 8.05 -0.59 -20.30
C VAL A 76 9.09 -1.48 -20.95
N ASP A 77 10.02 -0.89 -21.71
CA ASP A 77 11.07 -1.61 -22.40
C ASP A 77 11.98 -2.41 -21.46
N VAL A 78 12.41 -1.80 -20.37
CA VAL A 78 13.28 -2.45 -19.39
C VAL A 78 12.57 -3.65 -18.75
N VAL A 79 11.32 -3.48 -18.33
CA VAL A 79 10.54 -4.57 -17.71
C VAL A 79 10.32 -5.71 -18.70
N ARG A 80 9.92 -5.40 -19.95
CA ARG A 80 9.67 -6.41 -21.00
C ARG A 80 10.93 -7.16 -21.42
N ARG A 81 12.07 -6.47 -21.57
CA ARG A 81 13.37 -7.11 -21.87
C ARG A 81 13.81 -8.07 -20.78
N ALA A 82 13.42 -7.80 -19.54
CA ALA A 82 13.70 -8.68 -18.41
C ALA A 82 12.68 -9.85 -18.29
N GLY A 83 11.69 -9.95 -19.21
CA GLY A 83 10.66 -10.99 -19.22
C GLY A 83 9.46 -10.68 -18.30
N GLY A 84 9.31 -9.43 -17.86
CA GLY A 84 8.17 -8.98 -17.09
C GLY A 84 7.05 -8.38 -17.95
N GLU A 85 5.91 -8.10 -17.31
CA GLU A 85 4.78 -7.45 -17.94
C GLU A 85 4.70 -5.98 -17.57
N ALA A 86 4.52 -5.12 -18.56
CA ALA A 86 4.33 -3.70 -18.35
C ALA A 86 3.33 -3.13 -19.37
N MET A 87 2.58 -2.09 -18.94
CA MET A 87 1.69 -1.33 -19.79
C MET A 87 1.86 0.16 -19.60
N LEU A 88 1.62 0.90 -20.68
CA LEU A 88 1.50 2.35 -20.62
C LEU A 88 0.15 2.75 -20.04
N THR A 89 0.19 3.79 -19.23
CA THR A 89 -0.95 4.46 -18.61
C THR A 89 -0.83 5.96 -18.80
N SER A 90 -1.89 6.70 -18.56
CA SER A 90 -1.90 8.15 -18.70
C SER A 90 -0.78 8.83 -17.90
N SER A 91 -0.14 9.82 -18.51
CA SER A 91 0.82 10.72 -17.83
C SER A 91 0.16 11.74 -16.91
N HIS A 92 -1.18 11.88 -16.98
CA HIS A 92 -1.94 12.87 -16.20
C HIS A 92 -2.29 12.40 -14.78
N HIS A 93 -1.99 11.16 -14.44
CA HIS A 93 -2.23 10.64 -13.09
C HIS A 93 -1.43 11.39 -12.02
N ARG A 94 -2.14 11.87 -11.00
CA ARG A 94 -1.57 12.61 -9.87
C ARG A 94 -1.02 11.69 -8.79
N SER A 95 -1.50 10.44 -8.74
CA SER A 95 -1.12 9.44 -7.72
C SER A 95 -0.83 8.07 -8.31
N GLY A 96 -0.11 7.23 -7.55
CA GLY A 96 0.07 5.82 -7.89
C GLY A 96 -1.25 5.06 -7.92
N THR A 97 -2.20 5.40 -7.05
CA THR A 97 -3.51 4.75 -6.99
C THR A 97 -4.36 5.03 -8.24
N GLU A 98 -4.34 6.26 -8.79
CA GLU A 98 -5.01 6.57 -10.07
C GLU A 98 -4.45 5.72 -11.21
N ARG A 99 -3.14 5.55 -11.27
CA ARG A 99 -2.45 4.70 -12.25
C ARG A 99 -2.82 3.23 -12.11
N VAL A 100 -2.87 2.74 -10.87
CA VAL A 100 -3.31 1.37 -10.58
C VAL A 100 -4.77 1.16 -10.97
N ALA A 101 -5.64 2.13 -10.74
CA ALA A 101 -7.05 2.06 -11.12
C ALA A 101 -7.23 1.96 -12.65
N GLU A 102 -6.49 2.76 -13.43
CA GLU A 102 -6.49 2.64 -14.90
C GLU A 102 -6.01 1.25 -15.34
N ALA A 103 -4.86 0.80 -14.82
CA ALA A 103 -4.31 -0.50 -15.18
C ALA A 103 -5.26 -1.67 -14.80
N ALA A 104 -5.97 -1.54 -13.68
CA ALA A 104 -6.94 -2.52 -13.23
C ALA A 104 -8.15 -2.68 -14.17
N MET A 105 -8.46 -1.69 -15.00
CA MET A 105 -9.52 -1.81 -16.01
C MET A 105 -9.13 -2.79 -17.14
N HIS A 106 -7.85 -2.97 -17.37
CA HIS A 106 -7.29 -3.78 -18.47
C HIS A 106 -6.84 -5.18 -18.02
N VAL A 107 -7.08 -5.56 -16.78
CA VAL A 107 -6.77 -6.90 -16.26
C VAL A 107 -8.01 -7.56 -15.70
N GLU A 108 -8.09 -8.87 -15.82
CA GLU A 108 -9.14 -9.65 -15.20
C GLU A 108 -8.65 -10.13 -13.84
N ALA A 109 -9.13 -9.50 -12.77
CA ALA A 109 -8.83 -9.85 -11.40
C ALA A 109 -9.94 -9.36 -10.46
N GLU A 110 -10.20 -10.09 -9.41
CA GLU A 110 -11.13 -9.72 -8.35
C GLU A 110 -10.42 -8.90 -7.26
N ILE A 111 -9.12 -9.15 -7.07
CA ILE A 111 -8.29 -8.52 -6.05
C ILE A 111 -7.05 -7.88 -6.71
N ILE A 112 -6.80 -6.63 -6.40
CA ILE A 112 -5.67 -5.83 -6.89
C ILE A 112 -4.78 -5.45 -5.71
N ALA A 113 -3.51 -5.85 -5.75
CA ALA A 113 -2.49 -5.38 -4.81
C ALA A 113 -1.67 -4.26 -5.47
N ASN A 114 -1.65 -3.08 -4.85
CA ASN A 114 -0.87 -1.92 -5.26
C ASN A 114 0.45 -1.91 -4.47
N VAL A 115 1.54 -2.33 -5.11
CA VAL A 115 2.89 -2.39 -4.54
C VAL A 115 3.72 -1.25 -5.11
N GLN A 116 4.28 -0.40 -4.25
CA GLN A 116 5.03 0.78 -4.70
C GLN A 116 6.32 0.40 -5.45
N GLY A 117 6.53 0.99 -6.63
CA GLY A 117 7.68 0.70 -7.50
C GLY A 117 9.04 1.16 -6.95
N ASP A 118 9.05 1.82 -5.79
CA ASP A 118 10.27 2.30 -5.13
C ASP A 118 10.62 1.55 -3.84
N GLU A 119 10.04 0.36 -3.64
CA GLU A 119 10.33 -0.53 -2.51
C GLU A 119 11.07 -1.82 -2.97
N PRO A 120 12.33 -1.72 -3.44
CA PRO A 120 13.06 -2.86 -4.01
C PRO A 120 13.33 -4.00 -3.02
N PHE A 121 13.19 -3.76 -1.73
CA PHE A 121 13.41 -4.73 -0.66
C PHE A 121 12.13 -5.21 0.02
N ILE A 122 10.94 -4.89 -0.55
CA ILE A 122 9.69 -5.37 0.02
C ILE A 122 9.69 -6.91 0.13
N GLU A 123 9.40 -7.43 1.31
CA GLU A 123 9.36 -8.86 1.50
C GLU A 123 8.05 -9.47 0.96
N PRO A 124 8.10 -10.57 0.20
CA PRO A 124 6.88 -11.24 -0.31
C PRO A 124 5.87 -11.56 0.78
N ALA A 125 6.34 -11.86 1.99
CA ALA A 125 5.49 -12.15 3.15
C ALA A 125 4.64 -10.93 3.56
N VAL A 126 5.13 -9.70 3.39
CA VAL A 126 4.38 -8.46 3.70
C VAL A 126 3.23 -8.28 2.71
N ILE A 127 3.47 -8.58 1.43
CA ILE A 127 2.41 -8.53 0.40
C ILE A 127 1.37 -9.62 0.68
N ALA A 128 1.81 -10.84 1.04
CA ALA A 128 0.92 -11.94 1.40
C ALA A 128 0.05 -11.59 2.62
N ALA A 129 0.63 -10.98 3.66
CA ALA A 129 -0.09 -10.54 4.85
C ALA A 129 -1.16 -9.48 4.55
N ALA A 130 -0.91 -8.59 3.57
CA ALA A 130 -1.91 -7.62 3.12
C ALA A 130 -3.06 -8.26 2.32
N LEU A 131 -2.79 -9.33 1.58
CA LEU A 131 -3.80 -10.07 0.82
C LEU A 131 -4.74 -10.88 1.71
N GLU A 132 -4.22 -11.42 2.82
CA GLU A 132 -4.93 -12.40 3.64
C GLU A 132 -6.30 -11.91 4.14
N PRO A 133 -6.48 -10.71 4.74
CA PRO A 133 -7.78 -10.28 5.21
C PRO A 133 -8.82 -10.14 4.09
N VAL A 134 -8.40 -9.65 2.91
CA VAL A 134 -9.30 -9.48 1.75
C VAL A 134 -9.71 -10.82 1.16
N LEU A 135 -8.79 -11.82 1.15
CA LEU A 135 -9.07 -13.18 0.70
C LEU A 135 -9.94 -13.96 1.69
N ALA A 136 -9.80 -13.68 3.00
CA ALA A 136 -10.52 -14.42 4.05
C ALA A 136 -11.97 -13.94 4.24
N ASP A 137 -12.25 -12.65 4.03
CA ASP A 137 -13.58 -12.08 4.23
C ASP A 137 -14.01 -11.23 3.00
N PRO A 138 -15.06 -11.63 2.28
CA PRO A 138 -15.56 -10.89 1.12
C PRO A 138 -16.12 -9.50 1.48
N ASN A 139 -16.37 -9.20 2.74
CA ASN A 139 -16.81 -7.88 3.20
C ASN A 139 -15.65 -6.91 3.43
N ILE A 140 -14.41 -7.38 3.46
CA ILE A 140 -13.23 -6.52 3.51
C ILE A 140 -12.89 -6.06 2.09
N LEU A 141 -13.15 -4.79 1.82
CA LEU A 141 -12.97 -4.21 0.50
C LEU A 141 -11.56 -3.68 0.27
N MET A 142 -10.83 -3.36 1.35
CA MET A 142 -9.47 -2.84 1.29
C MET A 142 -8.67 -3.26 2.51
N ALA A 143 -7.40 -3.55 2.29
CA ALA A 143 -6.41 -3.74 3.34
C ALA A 143 -5.15 -2.92 3.05
N THR A 144 -4.43 -2.60 4.11
CA THR A 144 -3.10 -2.00 4.06
C THR A 144 -2.25 -2.57 5.18
N THR A 145 -0.96 -2.30 5.17
CA THR A 145 -0.04 -2.82 6.18
C THR A 145 0.50 -1.73 7.10
N SER A 146 0.84 -2.13 8.29
CA SER A 146 1.52 -1.27 9.26
C SER A 146 2.56 -2.06 10.04
N GLU A 147 3.62 -1.39 10.46
CA GLU A 147 4.72 -1.96 11.21
C GLU A 147 4.92 -1.26 12.54
N PRO A 148 5.39 -1.94 13.59
CA PRO A 148 5.82 -1.27 14.82
C PRO A 148 6.90 -0.24 14.52
N MET A 149 6.93 0.83 15.30
CA MET A 149 8.03 1.81 15.28
C MET A 149 9.08 1.42 16.31
N GLU A 150 10.36 1.57 15.93
CA GLU A 150 11.49 1.11 16.74
C GLU A 150 12.25 2.25 17.42
N SER A 151 11.97 3.50 17.03
CA SER A 151 12.69 4.66 17.57
C SER A 151 11.81 5.90 17.77
N ALA A 152 12.22 6.73 18.72
CA ALA A 152 11.63 8.06 18.92
C ALA A 152 11.76 8.94 17.66
N GLN A 153 12.84 8.78 16.91
CA GLN A 153 13.07 9.53 15.67
C GLN A 153 12.01 9.20 14.61
N GLU A 154 11.62 7.93 14.45
CA GLU A 154 10.53 7.55 13.54
C GLU A 154 9.20 8.15 13.98
N VAL A 155 8.88 8.09 15.27
CA VAL A 155 7.62 8.63 15.80
C VAL A 155 7.53 10.14 15.54
N LEU A 156 8.62 10.87 15.71
CA LEU A 156 8.66 12.33 15.54
C LEU A 156 8.78 12.77 14.08
N ASN A 157 9.18 11.87 13.17
CA ASN A 157 9.38 12.21 11.76
C ASN A 157 8.03 12.43 11.03
N PRO A 158 7.73 13.65 10.52
CA PRO A 158 6.47 13.94 9.84
C PRO A 158 6.36 13.25 8.45
N ASN A 159 7.45 12.70 7.91
CA ASN A 159 7.41 11.92 6.68
C ASN A 159 6.96 10.48 6.91
N VAL A 160 7.00 10.00 8.14
CA VAL A 160 6.49 8.69 8.55
C VAL A 160 5.03 8.86 8.95
N VAL A 161 4.11 8.20 8.26
CA VAL A 161 2.69 8.24 8.59
C VAL A 161 2.39 7.26 9.71
N LYS A 162 1.78 7.74 10.79
CA LYS A 162 1.29 6.94 11.91
C LYS A 162 -0.12 6.46 11.62
N VAL A 163 -0.46 5.28 12.10
CA VAL A 163 -1.82 4.74 12.03
C VAL A 163 -2.26 4.24 13.39
N VAL A 164 -3.50 4.55 13.75
CA VAL A 164 -4.18 3.94 14.89
C VAL A 164 -5.30 3.05 14.40
N THR A 165 -5.47 1.90 15.06
CA THR A 165 -6.46 0.90 14.71
C THR A 165 -7.39 0.64 15.88
N ASP A 166 -8.57 0.09 15.58
CA ASP A 166 -9.41 -0.51 16.60
C ASP A 166 -8.88 -1.90 17.05
N ARG A 167 -9.65 -2.58 17.89
CA ARG A 167 -9.27 -3.92 18.42
C ARG A 167 -9.35 -5.01 17.37
N GLU A 168 -10.10 -4.80 16.29
CA GLU A 168 -10.27 -5.73 15.18
C GLU A 168 -9.22 -5.51 14.08
N GLY A 169 -8.37 -4.46 14.22
CA GLY A 169 -7.31 -4.12 13.26
C GLY A 169 -7.75 -3.14 12.17
N PHE A 170 -8.97 -2.60 12.20
CA PHE A 170 -9.40 -1.59 11.24
C PHE A 170 -8.76 -0.24 11.54
N ALA A 171 -8.23 0.42 10.52
CA ALA A 171 -7.65 1.74 10.64
C ALA A 171 -8.72 2.78 10.99
N LEU A 172 -8.50 3.51 12.08
CA LEU A 172 -9.35 4.61 12.52
C LEU A 172 -8.87 5.95 12.00
N TYR A 173 -7.53 6.15 11.97
CA TYR A 173 -6.97 7.41 11.53
C TYR A 173 -5.50 7.27 11.12
N PHE A 174 -5.10 8.06 10.12
CA PHE A 174 -3.71 8.21 9.66
C PHE A 174 -3.24 9.64 9.96
N SER A 175 -2.03 9.78 10.51
CA SER A 175 -1.50 11.08 10.90
C SER A 175 0.00 11.21 10.60
N ARG A 176 0.41 12.40 10.16
CA ARG A 176 1.82 12.76 10.11
C ARG A 176 2.34 13.20 11.48
N GLN A 177 1.44 13.63 12.38
CA GLN A 177 1.78 13.92 13.76
C GLN A 177 1.78 12.65 14.61
N PRO A 178 2.52 12.61 15.74
CA PRO A 178 2.48 11.49 16.67
C PRO A 178 1.08 11.25 17.23
N ILE A 179 0.54 10.07 17.03
CA ILE A 179 -0.70 9.58 17.62
C ILE A 179 -0.53 8.10 18.01
N PRO A 180 -1.06 7.69 19.20
CA PRO A 180 -1.69 8.48 20.25
C PRO A 180 -0.71 9.40 21.00
N TRP A 181 -1.22 10.31 21.82
CA TRP A 181 -0.39 11.19 22.65
C TRP A 181 -0.31 10.67 24.09
N PRO A 182 0.87 10.23 24.59
CA PRO A 182 1.05 9.67 25.91
C PRO A 182 1.18 10.80 26.96
N ARG A 183 0.06 11.46 27.29
CA ARG A 183 0.01 12.70 28.07
C ARG A 183 0.80 12.62 29.39
N GLU A 184 0.63 11.54 30.17
CA GLU A 184 1.24 11.44 31.49
C GLU A 184 2.77 11.29 31.41
N ALA A 185 3.26 10.48 30.46
CA ALA A 185 4.69 10.34 30.22
C ALA A 185 5.31 11.67 29.73
N VAL A 186 4.62 12.38 28.83
CA VAL A 186 5.10 13.69 28.36
C VAL A 186 5.13 14.71 29.50
N ARG A 187 4.14 14.70 30.40
CA ARG A 187 4.14 15.56 31.60
C ARG A 187 5.30 15.25 32.52
N GLN A 188 5.61 13.97 32.74
CA GLN A 188 6.70 13.51 33.58
C GLN A 188 8.08 13.89 33.04
N TRP A 189 8.28 13.67 31.71
CA TRP A 189 9.60 13.83 31.08
C TRP A 189 9.78 15.15 30.31
N GLY A 190 8.78 16.00 30.29
CA GLY A 190 8.83 17.35 29.70
C GLY A 190 8.64 17.41 28.18
N SER A 191 8.87 16.30 27.44
CA SER A 191 8.63 16.21 25.99
C SER A 191 8.32 14.79 25.54
N LEU A 192 7.70 14.63 24.37
CA LEU A 192 7.48 13.32 23.79
C LEU A 192 8.80 12.60 23.49
N GLU A 193 9.79 13.32 22.99
CA GLU A 193 11.11 12.74 22.69
C GLU A 193 11.78 12.20 23.96
N ALA A 194 11.78 12.99 25.04
CA ALA A 194 12.35 12.57 26.32
C ALA A 194 11.57 11.38 26.91
N ALA A 195 10.24 11.38 26.82
CA ALA A 195 9.40 10.27 27.27
C ALA A 195 9.71 8.98 26.53
N LEU A 196 9.78 9.01 25.19
CA LEU A 196 10.09 7.83 24.37
C LEU A 196 11.51 7.26 24.61
N ARG A 197 12.47 8.13 24.96
CA ARG A 197 13.84 7.71 25.35
C ARG A 197 13.88 7.10 26.74
N ALA A 198 13.16 7.70 27.69
CA ALA A 198 13.12 7.22 29.07
C ALA A 198 12.29 5.96 29.24
N GLU A 199 11.22 5.83 28.47
CA GLU A 199 10.29 4.70 28.49
C GLU A 199 10.12 4.08 27.09
N PRO A 200 11.07 3.24 26.61
CA PRO A 200 10.99 2.62 25.27
C PRO A 200 9.73 1.77 25.05
N SER A 201 9.08 1.33 26.14
CA SER A 201 7.81 0.61 26.07
C SER A 201 6.67 1.42 25.43
N LEU A 202 6.76 2.75 25.45
CA LEU A 202 5.81 3.64 24.77
C LEU A 202 5.85 3.51 23.24
N LEU A 203 6.95 3.04 22.66
CA LEU A 203 7.05 2.80 21.21
C LEU A 203 5.99 1.83 20.72
N ARG A 204 5.54 0.90 21.56
CA ARG A 204 4.45 -0.05 21.23
C ARG A 204 3.10 0.61 20.91
N LEU A 205 2.92 1.86 21.30
CA LEU A 205 1.73 2.64 20.99
C LEU A 205 1.70 3.09 19.53
N TYR A 206 2.84 3.08 18.85
CA TYR A 206 3.00 3.66 17.52
C TYR A 206 3.22 2.59 16.46
N ARG A 207 2.50 2.76 15.36
CA ARG A 207 2.69 1.96 14.15
C ARG A 207 2.87 2.88 12.95
N ARG A 208 3.85 2.58 12.10
CA ARG A 208 4.00 3.26 10.82
C ARG A 208 3.13 2.56 9.76
N HIS A 209 2.42 3.33 9.00
CA HIS A 209 1.74 2.87 7.80
C HIS A 209 2.76 2.68 6.68
N THR A 210 2.66 1.55 5.97
CA THR A 210 3.49 1.26 4.80
C THR A 210 2.65 1.47 3.54
N GLY A 211 3.07 2.05 2.51
CA GLY A 211 2.28 2.42 1.32
C GLY A 211 1.77 1.27 0.45
N LEU A 212 1.66 0.07 0.99
CA LEU A 212 1.10 -1.12 0.34
C LEU A 212 -0.41 -1.18 0.56
N TYR A 213 -1.18 -1.38 -0.52
CA TYR A 213 -2.62 -1.51 -0.46
C TYR A 213 -3.12 -2.70 -1.25
N VAL A 214 -4.15 -3.35 -0.74
CA VAL A 214 -4.92 -4.37 -1.44
C VAL A 214 -6.36 -3.90 -1.55
N TYR A 215 -6.96 -4.03 -2.72
CA TYR A 215 -8.33 -3.62 -3.00
C TYR A 215 -9.12 -4.75 -3.61
N ARG A 216 -10.40 -4.87 -3.25
CA ARG A 216 -11.35 -5.48 -4.17
C ARG A 216 -11.52 -4.55 -5.37
N ARG A 217 -11.55 -5.12 -6.57
CA ARG A 217 -11.64 -4.36 -7.83
C ARG A 217 -12.81 -3.37 -7.84
N GLU A 218 -13.96 -3.78 -7.31
CA GLU A 218 -15.16 -2.93 -7.25
C GLU A 218 -14.93 -1.63 -6.47
N LEU A 219 -14.21 -1.67 -5.35
CA LEU A 219 -13.87 -0.48 -4.57
C LEU A 219 -12.94 0.45 -5.36
N LEU A 220 -11.93 -0.12 -6.02
CA LEU A 220 -10.97 0.66 -6.81
C LEU A 220 -11.65 1.36 -7.99
N GLN A 221 -12.63 0.71 -8.64
CA GLN A 221 -13.44 1.29 -9.69
C GLN A 221 -14.33 2.43 -9.17
N GLN A 222 -14.97 2.24 -8.02
CA GLN A 222 -15.78 3.29 -7.38
C GLN A 222 -14.92 4.49 -7.01
N TRP A 223 -13.73 4.25 -6.42
CA TRP A 223 -12.80 5.31 -6.05
C TRP A 223 -12.35 6.13 -7.27
N ALA A 224 -12.06 5.49 -8.39
CA ALA A 224 -11.66 6.16 -9.63
C ALA A 224 -12.78 7.07 -10.20
N ALA A 225 -14.03 6.80 -9.87
CA ALA A 225 -15.20 7.60 -10.28
C ALA A 225 -15.52 8.75 -9.31
N TRP A 226 -14.84 8.85 -8.16
CA TRP A 226 -15.09 9.94 -7.21
C TRP A 226 -14.58 11.28 -7.74
N PRO A 227 -15.30 12.36 -7.49
CA PRO A 227 -14.84 13.68 -7.87
C PRO A 227 -13.56 14.04 -7.11
N PRO A 228 -12.64 14.81 -7.74
CA PRO A 228 -11.33 15.15 -7.15
C PRO A 228 -11.38 15.86 -5.80
N ASP A 229 -12.48 16.51 -5.49
CA ASP A 229 -12.67 17.32 -4.27
C ASP A 229 -13.29 16.53 -3.11
N ALA A 230 -13.51 15.21 -3.29
CA ALA A 230 -14.09 14.34 -2.26
C ALA A 230 -13.03 13.73 -1.31
N SER A 231 -11.74 14.12 -1.45
CA SER A 231 -10.60 13.59 -0.67
C SER A 231 -10.05 14.60 0.33
#